data_09b918884406767099bf58a96b779386
#
_entry.id   09b918884406767099bf58a96b779386
#
_cell.length_a   1.000
_cell.length_b   1.000
_cell.length_c   1.000
_cell.angle_alpha   90.00
_cell.angle_beta   90.00
_cell.angle_gamma   90.00
#
_symmetry.space_group_name_H-M   'P 1'
#
loop_
_entity.id
_entity.type
_entity.pdbx_description
1 polymer ?
#
loop_
_entity_poly.entity_id
_entity_poly.type
_entity_poly.pdbx_seq_one_letter_code
_entity_poly.pdbx_strand_id
1 'polypeptide(L)'
;MILKRLKLLLAVPLFLSVSFIKEDASFKDKSFSFKEEVLNHINQIRTRGCNCGTTYMPPVAPVVWNDQLATAAAGHAKDMAINNYFSHESLNGDQIKDRFEKAGYGTSGFQRYVIGENIAAGQQSIEQVNQDLFKSEKHCKNLMNPVFKEVGVYVYNYYWVEDFGGRFPFSKSNLAVK
;
A
#
# COMPACT_ATOMS: atom_id res chain seq x y z
N MET A 1 76.54 -37.77 44.90
CA MET A 1 75.14 -38.30 45.01
C MET A 1 74.22 -37.10 45.06
N ILE A 2 73.67 -36.72 43.90
CA ILE A 2 72.95 -35.43 43.74
C ILE A 2 71.39 -35.81 43.60
N LEU A 3 70.64 -35.42 44.63
CA LEU A 3 69.14 -35.62 44.58
C LEU A 3 68.59 -34.54 43.68
N LYS A 4 67.96 -34.91 42.57
CA LYS A 4 67.16 -34.03 41.74
C LYS A 4 65.74 -33.91 42.39
N ARG A 5 65.41 -32.71 42.83
CA ARG A 5 64.01 -32.38 43.25
C ARG A 5 63.09 -32.22 42.06
N LEU A 6 62.08 -33.06 41.95
CA LEU A 6 61.05 -33.00 40.94
C LEU A 6 60.01 -31.95 41.40
N LYS A 7 59.88 -30.87 40.63
CA LYS A 7 58.82 -29.87 40.85
C LYS A 7 57.53 -30.34 40.16
N LEU A 8 56.54 -30.66 40.97
CA LEU A 8 55.19 -30.98 40.49
C LEU A 8 54.48 -29.67 40.11
N LEU A 9 54.23 -29.43 38.83
CA LEU A 9 53.43 -28.33 38.33
C LEU A 9 51.95 -28.75 38.42
N LEU A 10 51.21 -28.15 39.34
CA LEU A 10 49.73 -28.26 39.38
C LEU A 10 49.12 -27.37 38.28
N ALA A 11 48.56 -28.02 37.28
CA ALA A 11 47.78 -27.33 36.24
C ALA A 11 46.38 -27.05 36.80
N VAL A 12 46.04 -25.77 36.94
CA VAL A 12 44.68 -25.30 37.29
C VAL A 12 43.85 -25.25 36.00
N PRO A 13 42.72 -25.96 35.92
CA PRO A 13 41.86 -25.86 34.76
C PRO A 13 41.12 -24.53 34.77
N LEU A 14 41.36 -23.72 33.74
CA LEU A 14 40.65 -22.49 33.48
C LEU A 14 39.24 -22.84 32.91
N PHE A 15 38.21 -22.80 33.75
CA PHE A 15 36.83 -22.89 33.30
C PHE A 15 36.46 -21.62 32.56
N LEU A 16 36.49 -21.66 31.23
CA LEU A 16 35.83 -20.63 30.40
C LEU A 16 34.29 -20.83 30.53
N SER A 17 33.65 -19.97 31.32
CA SER A 17 32.18 -19.85 31.31
C SER A 17 31.77 -19.18 29.98
N VAL A 18 31.32 -19.98 29.03
CA VAL A 18 30.63 -19.49 27.84
C VAL A 18 29.24 -19.02 28.27
N SER A 19 29.10 -17.72 28.48
CA SER A 19 27.77 -17.11 28.64
C SER A 19 27.05 -17.20 27.29
N PHE A 20 26.09 -18.11 27.20
CA PHE A 20 25.13 -18.10 26.11
C PHE A 20 24.28 -16.82 26.25
N ILE A 21 24.57 -15.85 25.40
CA ILE A 21 23.65 -14.74 25.15
C ILE A 21 22.43 -15.39 24.53
N LYS A 22 21.32 -15.45 25.30
CA LYS A 22 20.02 -15.71 24.69
C LYS A 22 19.75 -14.58 23.70
N GLU A 23 19.91 -14.86 22.42
CA GLU A 23 19.34 -14.03 21.37
C GLU A 23 17.83 -13.97 21.63
N ASP A 24 17.35 -12.80 22.03
CA ASP A 24 15.92 -12.50 22.06
C ASP A 24 15.38 -12.63 20.64
N ALA A 25 14.84 -13.80 20.31
CA ALA A 25 14.13 -14.09 19.08
C ALA A 25 12.77 -13.37 19.05
N SER A 26 12.76 -12.04 19.22
CA SER A 26 11.58 -11.18 19.19
C SER A 26 11.64 -10.13 18.07
N PHE A 27 12.52 -10.27 17.09
CA PHE A 27 12.32 -9.62 15.81
C PHE A 27 11.54 -10.58 14.92
N LYS A 28 10.24 -10.78 15.24
CA LYS A 28 9.30 -11.28 14.25
C LYS A 28 9.28 -10.23 13.14
N ASP A 29 9.95 -10.54 12.05
CA ASP A 29 9.84 -9.82 10.79
C ASP A 29 8.34 -9.77 10.46
N LYS A 30 7.73 -8.60 10.71
CA LYS A 30 6.33 -8.36 10.49
C LYS A 30 6.19 -8.10 9.00
N SER A 31 6.22 -9.18 8.20
CA SER A 31 5.93 -9.07 6.78
C SER A 31 4.50 -8.55 6.63
N PHE A 32 4.36 -7.32 6.18
CA PHE A 32 3.06 -6.76 5.86
C PHE A 32 2.49 -7.49 4.64
N SER A 33 1.18 -7.76 4.66
CA SER A 33 0.49 -8.16 3.45
C SER A 33 0.54 -7.02 2.42
N PHE A 34 0.45 -7.35 1.12
CA PHE A 34 0.40 -6.36 0.04
C PHE A 34 -0.59 -5.20 0.34
N LYS A 35 -1.77 -5.54 0.83
CA LYS A 35 -2.82 -4.59 1.22
C LYS A 35 -2.36 -3.63 2.33
N GLU A 36 -1.73 -4.16 3.36
CA GLU A 36 -1.23 -3.35 4.49
C GLU A 36 -0.09 -2.44 4.05
N GLU A 37 0.80 -2.94 3.21
CA GLU A 37 1.93 -2.17 2.68
C GLU A 37 1.43 -1.00 1.83
N VAL A 38 0.52 -1.23 0.89
CA VAL A 38 -0.13 -0.18 0.08
C VAL A 38 -0.77 0.88 0.95
N LEU A 39 -1.62 0.46 1.91
CA LEU A 39 -2.31 1.39 2.80
C LEU A 39 -1.33 2.20 3.66
N ASN A 40 -0.25 1.59 4.14
CA ASN A 40 0.77 2.29 4.90
C ASN A 40 1.45 3.37 4.07
N HIS A 41 1.88 3.09 2.84
CA HIS A 41 2.54 4.07 1.98
C HIS A 41 1.62 5.24 1.64
N ILE A 42 0.41 4.97 1.18
CA ILE A 42 -0.56 6.02 0.81
C ILE A 42 -0.94 6.86 2.02
N ASN A 43 -1.34 6.22 3.13
CA ASN A 43 -1.88 6.92 4.29
C ASN A 43 -0.80 7.69 5.07
N GLN A 44 0.44 7.25 5.05
CA GLN A 44 1.55 7.98 5.67
C GLN A 44 1.70 9.39 5.09
N ILE A 45 1.51 9.54 3.77
CA ILE A 45 1.61 10.85 3.11
C ILE A 45 0.29 11.61 3.26
N ARG A 46 -0.87 10.95 3.07
CA ARG A 46 -2.18 11.58 3.24
C ARG A 46 -2.34 12.25 4.61
N THR A 47 -1.90 11.60 5.67
CA THR A 47 -2.03 12.13 7.04
C THR A 47 -1.03 13.23 7.42
N ARG A 48 0.05 13.38 6.66
CA ARG A 48 1.05 14.45 6.87
C ARG A 48 0.83 15.67 5.97
N GLY A 49 0.20 15.48 4.84
CA GLY A 49 0.19 16.45 3.75
C GLY A 49 1.50 16.42 2.97
N CYS A 50 1.48 16.99 1.76
CA CYS A 50 2.65 17.06 0.88
C CYS A 50 2.52 18.17 -0.16
N ASN A 51 3.59 18.45 -0.88
CA ASN A 51 3.54 19.28 -2.07
C ASN A 51 3.28 18.41 -3.30
N CYS A 52 2.21 18.70 -4.04
CA CYS A 52 1.94 18.16 -5.35
C CYS A 52 2.38 19.18 -6.40
N GLY A 53 3.59 19.01 -6.93
CA GLY A 53 4.23 20.07 -7.70
C GLY A 53 4.42 21.33 -6.85
N THR A 54 3.88 22.45 -7.30
CA THR A 54 3.93 23.73 -6.58
C THR A 54 2.76 23.94 -5.61
N THR A 55 1.78 23.02 -5.57
CA THR A 55 0.58 23.12 -4.74
C THR A 55 0.76 22.33 -3.45
N TYR A 56 0.67 23.00 -2.29
CA TYR A 56 0.61 22.32 -1.02
C TYR A 56 -0.78 21.68 -0.80
N MET A 57 -0.79 20.38 -0.56
CA MET A 57 -1.98 19.61 -0.19
C MET A 57 -1.94 19.34 1.32
N PRO A 58 -2.89 19.88 2.09
CA PRO A 58 -2.92 19.69 3.54
C PRO A 58 -3.20 18.23 3.91
N PRO A 59 -2.96 17.83 5.18
CA PRO A 59 -3.34 16.52 5.68
C PRO A 59 -4.81 16.20 5.41
N VAL A 60 -5.07 14.96 4.97
CA VAL A 60 -6.42 14.46 4.72
C VAL A 60 -6.62 13.11 5.41
N ALA A 61 -7.87 12.71 5.58
CA ALA A 61 -8.20 11.44 6.21
C ALA A 61 -7.58 10.25 5.46
N PRO A 62 -7.12 9.20 6.18
CA PRO A 62 -6.64 7.98 5.56
C PRO A 62 -7.75 7.32 4.74
N VAL A 63 -7.34 6.60 3.69
CA VAL A 63 -8.23 5.71 2.94
C VAL A 63 -8.21 4.31 3.55
N VAL A 64 -9.31 3.57 3.36
CA VAL A 64 -9.40 2.16 3.72
C VAL A 64 -9.44 1.30 2.46
N TRP A 65 -9.06 0.04 2.61
CA TRP A 65 -9.10 -0.90 1.50
C TRP A 65 -10.53 -1.27 1.12
N ASN A 66 -10.79 -1.36 -0.20
CA ASN A 66 -12.06 -1.82 -0.74
C ASN A 66 -11.81 -2.91 -1.80
N ASP A 67 -12.37 -4.09 -1.59
CA ASP A 67 -12.14 -5.25 -2.45
C ASP A 67 -12.80 -5.12 -3.83
N GLN A 68 -13.88 -4.34 -3.96
CA GLN A 68 -14.52 -4.07 -5.25
C GLN A 68 -13.62 -3.18 -6.12
N LEU A 69 -13.01 -2.14 -5.51
CA LEU A 69 -12.01 -1.31 -6.19
C LEU A 69 -10.76 -2.13 -6.57
N ALA A 70 -10.28 -2.99 -5.69
CA ALA A 70 -9.16 -3.88 -5.99
C ALA A 70 -9.48 -4.87 -7.13
N THR A 71 -10.73 -5.31 -7.26
CA THR A 71 -11.20 -6.15 -8.37
C THR A 71 -11.22 -5.37 -9.68
N ALA A 72 -11.69 -4.12 -9.68
CA ALA A 72 -11.64 -3.26 -10.87
C ALA A 72 -10.20 -3.00 -11.30
N ALA A 73 -9.33 -2.62 -10.37
CA ALA A 73 -7.91 -2.41 -10.59
C ALA A 73 -7.22 -3.67 -11.17
N ALA A 74 -7.55 -4.85 -10.63
CA ALA A 74 -7.00 -6.11 -11.12
C ALA A 74 -7.40 -6.42 -12.56
N GLY A 75 -8.66 -6.17 -12.91
CA GLY A 75 -9.15 -6.31 -14.29
C GLY A 75 -8.39 -5.42 -15.25
N HIS A 76 -8.24 -4.14 -14.91
CA HIS A 76 -7.59 -3.16 -15.77
C HIS A 76 -6.07 -3.36 -15.88
N ALA A 77 -5.37 -3.64 -14.79
CA ALA A 77 -3.94 -3.93 -14.81
C ALA A 77 -3.60 -5.14 -15.69
N LYS A 78 -4.41 -6.21 -15.60
CA LYS A 78 -4.27 -7.39 -16.46
C LYS A 78 -4.57 -7.08 -17.92
N ASP A 79 -5.62 -6.31 -18.19
CA ASP A 79 -6.01 -5.93 -19.54
C ASP A 79 -4.90 -5.13 -20.22
N MET A 80 -4.36 -4.11 -19.57
CA MET A 80 -3.23 -3.32 -20.06
C MET A 80 -2.00 -4.20 -20.37
N ALA A 81 -1.64 -5.08 -19.41
CA ALA A 81 -0.44 -5.89 -19.55
C ALA A 81 -0.56 -6.98 -20.63
N ILE A 82 -1.70 -7.64 -20.72
CA ILE A 82 -1.94 -8.73 -21.69
C ILE A 82 -2.03 -8.17 -23.11
N ASN A 83 -2.69 -7.02 -23.28
CA ASN A 83 -2.93 -6.40 -24.57
C ASN A 83 -1.89 -5.33 -24.94
N ASN A 84 -0.87 -5.15 -24.09
CA ASN A 84 0.27 -4.26 -24.32
C ASN A 84 -0.13 -2.82 -24.66
N TYR A 85 -0.97 -2.21 -23.80
CA TYR A 85 -1.35 -0.80 -23.88
C TYR A 85 -1.26 -0.13 -22.52
N PHE A 86 -1.30 1.22 -22.50
CA PHE A 86 -1.28 2.02 -21.27
C PHE A 86 -2.25 3.20 -21.41
N SER A 87 -3.43 3.07 -20.83
CA SER A 87 -4.50 4.07 -20.91
C SER A 87 -5.49 3.90 -19.76
N HIS A 88 -6.16 4.98 -19.37
CA HIS A 88 -7.32 4.93 -18.47
C HIS A 88 -8.57 4.31 -19.13
N GLU A 89 -8.68 4.35 -20.44
CA GLU A 89 -9.74 3.70 -21.20
C GLU A 89 -9.29 2.30 -21.64
N SER A 90 -10.14 1.31 -21.41
CA SER A 90 -9.92 -0.08 -21.86
C SER A 90 -10.10 -0.21 -23.37
N LEU A 91 -9.48 -1.21 -23.99
CA LEU A 91 -9.57 -1.42 -25.46
C LEU A 91 -11.01 -1.65 -25.96
N ASN A 92 -11.89 -2.15 -25.10
CA ASN A 92 -13.32 -2.33 -25.42
C ASN A 92 -14.15 -1.06 -25.21
N GLY A 93 -13.53 0.08 -24.87
CA GLY A 93 -14.17 1.37 -24.61
C GLY A 93 -14.64 1.57 -23.18
N ASP A 94 -14.46 0.60 -22.28
CA ASP A 94 -14.83 0.78 -20.87
C ASP A 94 -14.03 1.91 -20.22
N GLN A 95 -14.77 2.85 -19.61
CA GLN A 95 -14.20 3.89 -18.78
C GLN A 95 -14.02 3.38 -17.32
N ILE A 96 -13.34 4.16 -16.49
CA ILE A 96 -13.16 3.89 -15.05
C ILE A 96 -14.50 3.51 -14.40
N LYS A 97 -15.55 4.28 -14.69
CA LYS A 97 -16.89 4.05 -14.13
C LYS A 97 -17.43 2.66 -14.48
N ASP A 98 -17.29 2.25 -15.74
CA ASP A 98 -17.83 0.98 -16.21
C ASP A 98 -17.14 -0.20 -15.51
N ARG A 99 -15.82 -0.12 -15.33
CA ARG A 99 -15.04 -1.12 -14.59
C ARG A 99 -15.45 -1.20 -13.12
N PHE A 100 -15.68 -0.05 -12.48
CA PHE A 100 -16.13 0.00 -11.07
C PHE A 100 -17.50 -0.61 -10.89
N GLU A 101 -18.45 -0.28 -11.77
CA GLU A 101 -19.80 -0.84 -11.74
C GLU A 101 -19.80 -2.35 -12.00
N LYS A 102 -18.99 -2.83 -12.95
CA LYS A 102 -18.80 -4.27 -13.21
C LYS A 102 -18.20 -5.01 -11.99
N ALA A 103 -17.34 -4.34 -11.22
CA ALA A 103 -16.79 -4.86 -9.97
C ALA A 103 -17.76 -4.73 -8.77
N GLY A 104 -18.93 -4.15 -8.97
CA GLY A 104 -19.95 -3.93 -7.93
C GLY A 104 -19.77 -2.66 -7.11
N TYR A 105 -18.81 -1.78 -7.47
CA TYR A 105 -18.61 -0.50 -6.79
C TYR A 105 -19.50 0.57 -7.42
N GLY A 106 -20.54 0.99 -6.70
CA GLY A 106 -21.53 1.95 -7.23
C GLY A 106 -22.34 2.61 -6.12
N THR A 107 -23.51 3.09 -6.48
CA THR A 107 -24.42 3.85 -5.60
C THR A 107 -25.32 2.97 -4.73
N SER A 108 -25.26 1.65 -4.80
CA SER A 108 -26.12 0.78 -4.00
C SER A 108 -26.00 1.08 -2.50
N GLY A 109 -27.08 1.56 -1.88
CA GLY A 109 -27.10 1.99 -0.47
C GLY A 109 -26.54 3.39 -0.20
N PHE A 110 -26.16 4.14 -1.24
CA PHE A 110 -25.57 5.49 -1.12
C PHE A 110 -26.28 6.48 -2.05
N GLN A 111 -26.29 7.75 -1.64
CA GLN A 111 -26.87 8.83 -2.44
C GLN A 111 -26.03 9.12 -3.70
N ARG A 112 -24.72 9.09 -3.55
CA ARG A 112 -23.77 9.32 -4.64
C ARG A 112 -22.43 8.69 -4.31
N TYR A 113 -21.59 8.54 -5.32
CA TYR A 113 -20.19 8.17 -5.18
C TYR A 113 -19.31 9.05 -6.07
N VAL A 114 -18.02 9.10 -5.75
CA VAL A 114 -16.96 9.70 -6.55
C VAL A 114 -15.89 8.66 -6.79
N ILE A 115 -15.21 8.76 -7.91
CA ILE A 115 -14.19 7.80 -8.34
C ILE A 115 -12.98 8.51 -8.90
N GLY A 116 -11.85 7.84 -8.87
CA GLY A 116 -10.60 8.28 -9.50
C GLY A 116 -9.67 7.11 -9.68
N GLU A 117 -8.71 7.27 -10.58
CA GLU A 117 -7.74 6.23 -10.90
C GLU A 117 -6.37 6.86 -11.10
N ASN A 118 -5.33 6.20 -10.63
CA ASN A 118 -3.94 6.38 -11.04
C ASN A 118 -3.47 5.11 -11.74
N ILE A 119 -2.75 5.26 -12.82
CA ILE A 119 -2.05 4.14 -13.48
C ILE A 119 -0.57 4.45 -13.58
N ALA A 120 0.26 3.42 -13.44
CA ALA A 120 1.71 3.49 -13.61
C ALA A 120 2.23 2.19 -14.23
N ALA A 121 3.41 2.25 -14.84
CA ALA A 121 4.03 1.07 -15.43
C ALA A 121 5.55 1.08 -15.25
N GLY A 122 6.12 -0.12 -14.99
CA GLY A 122 7.56 -0.33 -14.88
C GLY A 122 8.11 -0.35 -13.45
N GLN A 123 7.38 0.14 -12.45
CA GLN A 123 7.80 0.11 -11.05
C GLN A 123 7.81 -1.32 -10.50
N GLN A 124 8.88 -1.65 -9.76
CA GLN A 124 9.12 -3.02 -9.27
C GLN A 124 8.66 -3.23 -7.82
N SER A 125 8.25 -2.17 -7.12
CA SER A 125 7.80 -2.23 -5.73
C SER A 125 6.70 -1.22 -5.43
N ILE A 126 5.96 -1.46 -4.35
CA ILE A 126 4.94 -0.55 -3.80
C ILE A 126 5.58 0.79 -3.43
N GLU A 127 6.76 0.77 -2.82
CA GLU A 127 7.49 1.99 -2.48
C GLU A 127 7.79 2.82 -3.71
N GLN A 128 8.33 2.19 -4.76
CA GLN A 128 8.70 2.88 -6.00
C GLN A 128 7.50 3.50 -6.69
N VAL A 129 6.39 2.75 -6.86
CA VAL A 129 5.20 3.28 -7.54
C VAL A 129 4.60 4.43 -6.75
N ASN A 130 4.49 4.33 -5.43
CA ASN A 130 3.97 5.42 -4.61
C ASN A 130 4.86 6.67 -4.68
N GLN A 131 6.19 6.51 -4.59
CA GLN A 131 7.12 7.65 -4.74
C GLN A 131 6.94 8.36 -6.08
N ASP A 132 6.83 7.62 -7.18
CA ASP A 132 6.68 8.20 -8.51
C ASP A 132 5.32 8.88 -8.71
N LEU A 133 4.25 8.26 -8.22
CA LEU A 133 2.91 8.85 -8.27
C LEU A 133 2.82 10.14 -7.42
N PHE A 134 3.43 10.18 -6.23
CA PHE A 134 3.47 11.41 -5.42
C PHE A 134 4.34 12.50 -6.01
N LYS A 135 5.39 12.18 -6.79
CA LYS A 135 6.19 13.18 -7.52
C LYS A 135 5.44 13.79 -8.70
N SER A 136 4.52 13.05 -9.30
CA SER A 136 3.68 13.55 -10.41
C SER A 136 2.56 14.42 -9.85
N GLU A 137 2.53 15.70 -10.23
CA GLU A 137 1.54 16.68 -9.70
C GLU A 137 0.09 16.17 -9.84
N LYS A 138 -0.26 15.62 -11.02
CA LYS A 138 -1.62 15.13 -11.31
C LYS A 138 -1.97 13.93 -10.44
N HIS A 139 -1.10 12.93 -10.36
CA HIS A 139 -1.35 11.72 -9.57
C HIS A 139 -1.32 12.02 -8.06
N CYS A 140 -0.42 12.88 -7.62
CA CYS A 140 -0.34 13.34 -6.25
C CYS A 140 -1.64 14.05 -5.81
N LYS A 141 -2.20 14.95 -6.63
CA LYS A 141 -3.49 15.60 -6.34
C LYS A 141 -4.63 14.59 -6.24
N ASN A 142 -4.59 13.51 -7.02
CA ASN A 142 -5.55 12.43 -6.93
C ASN A 142 -5.38 11.65 -5.60
N LEU A 143 -4.15 11.24 -5.28
CA LEU A 143 -3.81 10.56 -4.02
C LEU A 143 -4.18 11.39 -2.78
N MET A 144 -4.07 12.71 -2.85
CA MET A 144 -4.38 13.64 -1.77
C MET A 144 -5.82 14.16 -1.78
N ASN A 145 -6.66 13.69 -2.69
CA ASN A 145 -8.04 14.18 -2.78
C ASN A 145 -8.85 13.77 -1.52
N PRO A 146 -9.42 14.76 -0.77
CA PRO A 146 -10.13 14.50 0.49
C PRO A 146 -11.47 13.78 0.31
N VAL A 147 -12.01 13.75 -0.92
CA VAL A 147 -13.30 13.05 -1.18
C VAL A 147 -13.13 11.54 -1.25
N PHE A 148 -11.94 11.04 -1.52
CA PHE A 148 -11.67 9.60 -1.52
C PHE A 148 -11.55 9.08 -0.10
N LYS A 149 -12.24 7.99 0.18
CA LYS A 149 -12.30 7.28 1.46
C LYS A 149 -11.84 5.85 1.35
N GLU A 150 -11.84 5.31 0.14
CA GLU A 150 -11.57 3.91 -0.17
C GLU A 150 -10.55 3.83 -1.30
N VAL A 151 -9.75 2.77 -1.28
CA VAL A 151 -8.78 2.46 -2.34
C VAL A 151 -8.70 0.96 -2.57
N GLY A 152 -8.52 0.56 -3.81
CA GLY A 152 -8.11 -0.77 -4.22
C GLY A 152 -6.94 -0.67 -5.19
N VAL A 153 -5.91 -1.48 -5.00
CA VAL A 153 -4.70 -1.44 -5.82
C VAL A 153 -4.38 -2.83 -6.34
N TYR A 154 -3.91 -2.89 -7.56
CA TYR A 154 -3.40 -4.13 -8.12
C TYR A 154 -2.22 -3.87 -9.05
N VAL A 155 -1.34 -4.87 -9.15
CA VAL A 155 -0.22 -4.90 -10.08
C VAL A 155 -0.20 -6.21 -10.86
N TYR A 156 0.02 -6.12 -12.16
CA TYR A 156 0.23 -7.27 -13.02
C TYR A 156 1.30 -6.96 -14.09
N ASN A 157 2.36 -7.75 -14.13
CA ASN A 157 3.51 -7.53 -15.03
C ASN A 157 4.00 -6.06 -15.03
N TYR A 158 4.17 -5.47 -13.84
CA TYR A 158 4.59 -4.08 -13.63
C TYR A 158 3.60 -3.01 -14.12
N TYR A 159 2.37 -3.37 -14.50
CA TYR A 159 1.28 -2.43 -14.70
C TYR A 159 0.52 -2.26 -13.39
N TRP A 160 0.51 -1.05 -12.87
CA TRP A 160 -0.11 -0.68 -11.60
C TRP A 160 -1.38 0.10 -11.84
N VAL A 161 -2.41 -0.23 -11.10
CA VAL A 161 -3.67 0.51 -11.07
C VAL A 161 -4.06 0.76 -9.61
N GLU A 162 -4.31 2.02 -9.28
CA GLU A 162 -4.85 2.46 -8.00
C GLU A 162 -6.22 3.09 -8.23
N ASP A 163 -7.26 2.38 -7.84
CA ASP A 163 -8.65 2.80 -7.95
C ASP A 163 -9.13 3.40 -6.63
N PHE A 164 -9.58 4.66 -6.67
CA PHE A 164 -10.04 5.42 -5.53
C PHE A 164 -11.55 5.61 -5.57
N GLY A 165 -12.18 5.55 -4.40
CA GLY A 165 -13.59 5.78 -4.25
C GLY A 165 -13.97 6.58 -3.00
N GLY A 166 -15.15 7.19 -3.07
CA GLY A 166 -15.79 7.79 -1.91
C GLY A 166 -17.30 7.69 -2.06
N ARG A 167 -17.96 7.00 -1.14
CA ARG A 167 -19.41 6.83 -1.13
C ARG A 167 -20.03 7.72 -0.07
N PHE A 168 -21.13 8.37 -0.40
CA PHE A 168 -21.81 9.34 0.44
C PHE A 168 -23.22 8.85 0.79
N PRO A 169 -23.54 8.66 2.08
CA PRO A 169 -24.83 8.17 2.51
C PRO A 169 -25.95 9.17 2.19
N PHE A 170 -27.20 8.71 2.18
CA PHE A 170 -28.36 9.60 2.15
C PHE A 170 -28.36 10.50 3.38
N SER A 171 -28.69 11.78 3.18
CA SER A 171 -28.87 12.71 4.30
C SER A 171 -30.05 12.26 5.15
N LYS A 172 -29.90 12.31 6.47
CA LYS A 172 -30.98 11.98 7.42
C LYS A 172 -32.26 12.83 7.19
N SER A 173 -32.12 14.05 6.63
CA SER A 173 -33.23 14.92 6.29
C SER A 173 -34.14 14.37 5.18
N ASN A 174 -33.63 13.48 4.32
CA ASN A 174 -34.41 12.90 3.21
C ASN A 174 -35.11 11.59 3.58
N LEU A 175 -34.88 11.06 4.79
CA LEU A 175 -35.53 9.85 5.29
C LEU A 175 -36.80 10.11 6.11
N ALA A 176 -37.05 11.38 6.45
CA ALA A 176 -38.21 11.78 7.30
C ALA A 176 -39.49 12.13 6.52
N VAL A 177 -39.50 11.96 5.20
CA VAL A 177 -40.66 12.22 4.35
C VAL A 177 -41.04 10.94 3.62
N LYS A 178 -41.72 10.05 4.33
CA LYS A 178 -42.62 9.01 3.80
C LYS A 178 -43.75 8.77 4.77
#